data_b0e8212302df12c468b629c9f9271fee
#
_entry.id   b0e8212302df12c468b629c9f9271fee
#
_cell.length_a   1.000
_cell.length_b   1.000
_cell.length_c   1.000
_cell.angle_alpha   90.00
_cell.angle_beta   90.00
_cell.angle_gamma   90.00
#
_symmetry.space_group_name_H-M   'P 1'
#
loop_
_entity.id
_entity.type
_entity.pdbx_description
1 polymer ?
#
loop_
_entity_poly.entity_id
_entity_poly.type
_entity_poly.pdbx_seq_one_letter_code
_entity_poly.pdbx_strand_id
1 'polypeptide(L)'
;MKQRWVVERGVGQLPRGRKPWLLTLNTEKAVIIGINVMPRVTKMVLADLNISFHSEESFATTKDPHEMITVLANRIRRMMETHPGMAFEAIGVSLPGRVDRFTQKLVFAPNLGWRDVDLKTPLEAATGLPVFVENAANACALSEVWSGPFAGVQDLVAVTVSEGIGTGIIANGQLVRGPSGAAGEFGHFCLDPDGAVCNCGSRGCWELYASNTAAVRAYNHGTQAHSKSSHRRRKPQAFASVRDFGDLLSLAERGDVTAGKVLERMGHYLGLGLAMLVIGLAPSVITIVGEVTRVWDRIGTIVQDVVRERARTHAATRIAPTDNSLDPRVRGTVALVLQKHFQPRMLS
;
A
#
# COMPACT_ATOMS: atom_id res chain seq x y z
N MET A 1 14.26 8.20 -28.84
CA MET A 1 13.71 7.20 -27.91
C MET A 1 14.86 6.36 -27.39
N LYS A 2 14.99 6.18 -26.09
CA LYS A 2 15.98 5.24 -25.56
C LYS A 2 15.52 3.84 -25.94
N GLN A 3 16.22 3.18 -26.83
CA GLN A 3 15.93 1.83 -27.37
C GLN A 3 15.84 0.71 -26.31
N ARG A 4 16.04 1.01 -25.03
CA ARG A 4 16.00 0.03 -23.93
C ARG A 4 14.60 -0.33 -23.47
N TRP A 5 13.64 0.60 -23.53
CA TRP A 5 12.29 0.41 -23.00
C TRP A 5 11.28 -0.13 -24.01
N VAL A 6 11.54 0.09 -25.30
CA VAL A 6 10.65 -0.29 -26.40
C VAL A 6 11.46 -0.96 -27.48
N VAL A 7 10.95 -2.06 -28.00
CA VAL A 7 11.52 -2.81 -29.13
C VAL A 7 10.51 -2.92 -30.26
N GLU A 8 11.02 -2.99 -31.49
CA GLU A 8 10.20 -3.25 -32.66
C GLU A 8 9.98 -4.77 -32.76
N ARG A 9 8.73 -5.21 -32.64
CA ARG A 9 8.35 -6.61 -32.79
C ARG A 9 7.16 -6.72 -33.74
N GLY A 10 7.39 -7.46 -34.82
CA GLY A 10 6.37 -7.76 -35.80
C GLY A 10 5.98 -6.59 -36.68
N VAL A 11 5.23 -6.89 -37.70
CA VAL A 11 4.71 -5.96 -38.69
C VAL A 11 3.19 -5.98 -38.63
N GLY A 12 2.57 -4.84 -38.41
CA GLY A 12 1.13 -4.71 -38.40
C GLY A 12 0.52 -5.03 -39.78
N GLN A 13 -0.69 -5.60 -39.81
CA GLN A 13 -1.42 -5.85 -41.05
C GLN A 13 -2.31 -4.64 -41.34
N LEU A 14 -2.03 -3.97 -42.47
CA LEU A 14 -2.93 -2.94 -43.01
C LEU A 14 -3.44 -3.41 -44.37
N PRO A 15 -4.70 -3.11 -44.74
CA PRO A 15 -5.28 -3.47 -46.03
C PRO A 15 -4.57 -2.83 -47.23
N ARG A 16 -3.98 -1.65 -47.06
CA ARG A 16 -3.18 -0.89 -48.06
C ARG A 16 -2.11 -0.04 -47.38
N GLY A 17 -0.96 0.17 -48.01
CA GLY A 17 0.13 1.04 -47.59
C GLY A 17 1.30 0.29 -46.96
N ARG A 18 2.33 1.05 -46.49
CA ARG A 18 3.53 0.50 -45.83
C ARG A 18 3.09 -0.10 -44.50
N LYS A 19 3.41 -1.37 -44.28
CA LYS A 19 3.13 -2.07 -43.03
C LYS A 19 3.88 -1.39 -41.86
N PRO A 20 3.17 -0.97 -40.78
CA PRO A 20 3.83 -0.35 -39.65
C PRO A 20 4.57 -1.40 -38.81
N TRP A 21 5.71 -1.02 -38.23
CA TRP A 21 6.34 -1.79 -37.17
C TRP A 21 5.56 -1.64 -35.87
N LEU A 22 5.31 -2.75 -35.19
CA LEU A 22 4.67 -2.74 -33.88
C LEU A 22 5.75 -2.50 -32.82
N LEU A 23 5.53 -1.48 -31.99
CA LEU A 23 6.35 -1.22 -30.82
C LEU A 23 5.78 -1.94 -29.61
N THR A 24 6.62 -2.70 -28.92
CA THR A 24 6.27 -3.40 -27.67
C THR A 24 7.26 -3.04 -26.57
N LEU A 25 6.85 -3.21 -25.30
CA LEU A 25 7.78 -3.05 -24.18
C LEU A 25 8.88 -4.10 -24.27
N ASN A 26 10.12 -3.69 -23.92
CA ASN A 26 11.27 -4.60 -23.86
C ASN A 26 11.26 -5.42 -22.57
N THR A 27 10.40 -6.41 -22.50
CA THR A 27 10.22 -7.27 -21.32
C THR A 27 11.29 -8.34 -21.17
N GLU A 28 12.13 -8.55 -22.17
CA GLU A 28 13.17 -9.58 -22.14
C GLU A 28 14.45 -9.14 -21.45
N LYS A 29 14.78 -7.86 -21.55
CA LYS A 29 16.07 -7.35 -21.06
C LYS A 29 15.93 -6.20 -20.06
N ALA A 30 14.95 -5.31 -20.24
CA ALA A 30 14.77 -4.16 -19.36
C ALA A 30 14.06 -4.58 -18.07
N VAL A 31 14.72 -4.35 -16.94
CA VAL A 31 14.21 -4.73 -15.60
C VAL A 31 14.28 -3.56 -14.62
N ILE A 32 13.40 -3.62 -13.65
CA ILE A 32 13.26 -2.66 -12.56
C ILE A 32 13.41 -3.41 -11.24
N ILE A 33 14.13 -2.84 -10.30
CA ILE A 33 14.17 -3.34 -8.92
C ILE A 33 13.08 -2.63 -8.12
N GLY A 34 12.15 -3.42 -7.58
CA GLY A 34 11.10 -2.93 -6.69
C GLY A 34 11.41 -3.28 -5.23
N ILE A 35 11.28 -2.30 -4.32
CA ILE A 35 11.57 -2.48 -2.89
C ILE A 35 10.41 -1.94 -2.07
N ASN A 36 9.82 -2.79 -1.23
CA ASN A 36 8.83 -2.38 -0.26
C ASN A 36 9.36 -2.55 1.16
N VAL A 37 9.63 -1.43 1.83
CA VAL A 37 10.11 -1.41 3.22
C VAL A 37 8.90 -1.40 4.15
N MET A 38 8.76 -2.43 4.99
CA MET A 38 7.73 -2.50 6.04
C MET A 38 8.40 -2.58 7.42
N PRO A 39 7.69 -2.37 8.52
CA PRO A 39 8.31 -2.28 9.85
C PRO A 39 9.11 -3.51 10.30
N ARG A 40 8.75 -4.69 9.84
CA ARG A 40 9.40 -5.95 10.22
C ARG A 40 10.18 -6.61 9.09
N VAL A 41 9.66 -6.53 7.88
CA VAL A 41 10.18 -7.24 6.70
C VAL A 41 10.23 -6.31 5.52
N THR A 42 11.37 -6.25 4.86
CA THR A 42 11.52 -5.61 3.57
C THR A 42 11.46 -6.67 2.48
N LYS A 43 10.69 -6.40 1.44
CA LYS A 43 10.60 -7.24 0.25
C LYS A 43 11.26 -6.54 -0.92
N MET A 44 12.09 -7.26 -1.68
CA MET A 44 12.74 -6.77 -2.89
C MET A 44 12.46 -7.74 -4.04
N VAL A 45 12.17 -7.19 -5.22
CA VAL A 45 11.89 -7.95 -6.43
C VAL A 45 12.67 -7.41 -7.61
N LEU A 46 12.97 -8.30 -8.56
CA LEU A 46 13.38 -7.96 -9.91
C LEU A 46 12.19 -8.20 -10.84
N ALA A 47 11.74 -7.18 -11.53
CA ALA A 47 10.57 -7.25 -12.40
C ALA A 47 10.86 -6.73 -13.79
N ASP A 48 10.18 -7.29 -14.79
CA ASP A 48 10.16 -6.73 -16.14
C ASP A 48 9.22 -5.51 -16.27
N LEU A 49 9.13 -4.95 -17.45
CA LEU A 49 8.27 -3.79 -17.72
C LEU A 49 6.76 -4.12 -17.75
N ASN A 50 6.37 -5.40 -17.72
CA ASN A 50 4.99 -5.86 -17.52
C ASN A 50 4.67 -6.15 -16.04
N ILE A 51 5.61 -5.84 -15.14
CA ILE A 51 5.51 -6.10 -13.71
C ILE A 51 5.43 -7.61 -13.40
N SER A 52 6.04 -8.46 -14.23
CA SER A 52 6.26 -9.87 -13.94
C SER A 52 7.55 -10.05 -13.16
N PHE A 53 7.51 -10.77 -12.05
CA PHE A 53 8.66 -10.94 -11.17
C PHE A 53 9.57 -12.07 -11.67
N HIS A 54 10.86 -11.76 -11.87
CA HIS A 54 11.90 -12.73 -12.20
C HIS A 54 12.55 -13.32 -10.97
N SER A 55 12.70 -12.52 -9.91
CA SER A 55 13.19 -12.97 -8.61
C SER A 55 12.60 -12.12 -7.49
N GLU A 56 12.52 -12.70 -6.31
CA GLU A 56 12.10 -12.00 -5.10
C GLU A 56 12.90 -12.47 -3.90
N GLU A 57 13.12 -11.56 -2.96
CA GLU A 57 13.69 -11.87 -1.67
C GLU A 57 13.00 -11.06 -0.57
N SER A 58 12.97 -11.63 0.63
CA SER A 58 12.45 -10.97 1.82
C SER A 58 13.49 -11.08 2.94
N PHE A 59 13.67 -9.99 3.69
CA PHE A 59 14.63 -9.92 4.77
C PHE A 59 14.16 -8.96 5.88
N ALA A 60 14.76 -9.09 7.07
CA ALA A 60 14.40 -8.25 8.20
C ALA A 60 14.71 -6.78 7.92
N THR A 61 13.79 -5.89 8.27
CA THR A 61 14.01 -4.44 8.25
C THR A 61 14.78 -4.03 9.49
N THR A 62 15.90 -3.32 9.32
CA THR A 62 16.68 -2.79 10.44
C THR A 62 16.02 -1.53 11.02
N LYS A 63 16.23 -1.28 12.31
CA LYS A 63 15.69 -0.08 12.97
C LYS A 63 16.44 1.19 12.58
N ASP A 64 17.74 1.06 12.34
CA ASP A 64 18.57 2.17 11.89
C ASP A 64 18.43 2.35 10.36
N PRO A 65 17.99 3.54 9.90
CA PRO A 65 17.86 3.80 8.47
C PRO A 65 19.21 3.77 7.71
N HIS A 66 20.33 4.13 8.33
CA HIS A 66 21.65 4.11 7.70
C HIS A 66 22.13 2.68 7.49
N GLU A 67 21.91 1.82 8.47
CA GLU A 67 22.17 0.39 8.34
C GLU A 67 21.28 -0.20 7.24
N MET A 68 20.01 0.17 7.21
CA MET A 68 19.08 -0.30 6.17
C MET A 68 19.51 0.09 4.77
N ILE A 69 19.95 1.32 4.56
CA ILE A 69 20.49 1.80 3.28
C ILE A 69 21.68 0.94 2.84
N THR A 70 22.58 0.62 3.78
CA THR A 70 23.75 -0.24 3.52
C THR A 70 23.33 -1.66 3.12
N VAL A 71 22.35 -2.23 3.83
CA VAL A 71 21.78 -3.55 3.53
C VAL A 71 21.15 -3.55 2.12
N LEU A 72 20.34 -2.54 1.81
CA LEU A 72 19.72 -2.38 0.50
C LEU A 72 20.76 -2.28 -0.62
N ALA A 73 21.76 -1.40 -0.48
CA ALA A 73 22.80 -1.21 -1.48
C ALA A 73 23.55 -2.53 -1.79
N ASN A 74 23.91 -3.30 -0.77
CA ASN A 74 24.61 -4.57 -0.93
C ASN A 74 23.72 -5.62 -1.63
N ARG A 75 22.44 -5.71 -1.25
CA ARG A 75 21.49 -6.64 -1.87
C ARG A 75 21.18 -6.29 -3.32
N ILE A 76 21.01 -4.99 -3.62
CA ILE A 76 20.82 -4.52 -4.99
C ILE A 76 22.03 -4.90 -5.87
N ARG A 77 23.27 -4.64 -5.41
CA ARG A 77 24.48 -5.02 -6.16
C ARG A 77 24.51 -6.52 -6.41
N ARG A 78 24.26 -7.33 -5.38
CA ARG A 78 24.20 -8.79 -5.53
C ARG A 78 23.14 -9.22 -6.55
N MET A 79 21.95 -8.60 -6.51
CA MET A 79 20.91 -8.90 -7.49
C MET A 79 21.34 -8.55 -8.91
N MET A 80 22.06 -7.43 -9.11
CA MET A 80 22.64 -7.06 -10.41
C MET A 80 23.70 -8.05 -10.87
N GLU A 81 24.58 -8.51 -9.99
CA GLU A 81 25.63 -9.49 -10.27
C GLU A 81 25.06 -10.87 -10.64
N THR A 82 23.96 -11.28 -10.00
CA THR A 82 23.32 -12.59 -10.23
C THR A 82 22.45 -12.65 -11.49
N HIS A 83 22.19 -11.49 -12.12
CA HIS A 83 21.40 -11.41 -13.35
C HIS A 83 22.19 -10.71 -14.48
N PRO A 84 23.33 -11.29 -14.91
CA PRO A 84 24.14 -10.69 -15.96
C PRO A 84 23.37 -10.69 -17.30
N GLY A 85 23.48 -9.60 -18.04
CA GLY A 85 22.79 -9.43 -19.33
C GLY A 85 21.41 -8.76 -19.24
N MET A 86 20.87 -8.55 -18.03
CA MET A 86 19.70 -7.69 -17.84
C MET A 86 20.09 -6.21 -17.86
N ALA A 87 19.23 -5.38 -18.41
CA ALA A 87 19.38 -3.93 -18.40
C ALA A 87 18.59 -3.35 -17.21
N PHE A 88 19.28 -3.09 -16.12
CA PHE A 88 18.68 -2.46 -14.95
C PHE A 88 18.39 -1.00 -15.24
N GLU A 89 17.12 -0.60 -15.18
CA GLU A 89 16.69 0.73 -15.60
C GLU A 89 16.55 1.70 -14.43
N ALA A 90 15.99 1.25 -13.31
CA ALA A 90 15.77 2.06 -12.11
C ALA A 90 15.42 1.20 -10.89
N ILE A 91 15.34 1.86 -9.75
CA ILE A 91 14.90 1.30 -8.48
C ILE A 91 13.66 2.08 -8.01
N GLY A 92 12.56 1.37 -7.71
CA GLY A 92 11.39 1.91 -7.04
C GLY A 92 11.36 1.48 -5.59
N VAL A 93 11.18 2.42 -4.67
CA VAL A 93 11.11 2.15 -3.22
C VAL A 93 9.77 2.65 -2.68
N SER A 94 9.04 1.79 -1.98
CA SER A 94 7.88 2.21 -1.19
C SER A 94 8.11 1.96 0.29
N LEU A 95 7.60 2.86 1.14
CA LEU A 95 7.68 2.73 2.59
C LEU A 95 6.49 3.43 3.26
N PRO A 96 6.12 3.05 4.50
CA PRO A 96 5.11 3.77 5.25
C PRO A 96 5.60 5.17 5.61
N GLY A 97 4.67 6.10 5.80
CA GLY A 97 4.97 7.47 6.21
C GLY A 97 4.99 8.47 5.06
N ARG A 98 5.29 9.72 5.38
CA ARG A 98 5.23 10.83 4.43
C ARG A 98 6.55 10.99 3.70
N VAL A 99 6.48 11.01 2.37
CA VAL A 99 7.61 11.26 1.46
C VAL A 99 7.43 12.62 0.81
N ASP A 100 8.45 13.47 0.86
CA ASP A 100 8.43 14.77 0.20
C ASP A 100 8.38 14.61 -1.32
N ARG A 101 7.48 15.33 -1.97
CA ARG A 101 7.22 15.19 -3.42
C ARG A 101 8.42 15.54 -4.30
N PHE A 102 9.21 16.55 -3.90
CA PHE A 102 10.28 17.08 -4.74
C PHE A 102 11.61 16.40 -4.47
N THR A 103 11.99 16.30 -3.19
CA THR A 103 13.26 15.69 -2.78
C THR A 103 13.20 14.18 -2.74
N GLN A 104 11.99 13.60 -2.62
CA GLN A 104 11.73 12.18 -2.40
C GLN A 104 12.41 11.63 -1.12
N LYS A 105 12.67 12.50 -0.14
CA LYS A 105 13.12 12.10 1.19
C LYS A 105 11.95 11.70 2.05
N LEU A 106 12.17 10.71 2.90
CA LEU A 106 11.23 10.37 3.95
C LEU A 106 11.22 11.48 4.99
N VAL A 107 10.09 12.14 5.18
CA VAL A 107 9.91 13.16 6.20
C VAL A 107 9.70 12.53 7.58
N PHE A 108 8.77 11.56 7.65
CA PHE A 108 8.46 10.87 8.90
C PHE A 108 7.71 9.55 8.64
N ALA A 109 8.16 8.48 9.28
CA ALA A 109 7.52 7.17 9.29
C ALA A 109 7.43 6.65 10.73
N PRO A 110 6.32 6.90 11.46
CA PRO A 110 6.19 6.54 12.87
C PRO A 110 6.36 5.03 13.11
N ASN A 111 5.85 4.21 12.20
CA ASN A 111 5.91 2.74 12.32
C ASN A 111 7.32 2.16 12.08
N LEU A 112 8.21 2.90 11.43
CA LEU A 112 9.63 2.57 11.28
C LEU A 112 10.49 3.25 12.36
N GLY A 113 9.97 4.29 13.02
CA GLY A 113 10.73 5.16 13.90
C GLY A 113 11.72 6.07 13.15
N TRP A 114 11.52 6.25 11.84
CA TRP A 114 12.43 7.03 10.99
C TRP A 114 11.93 8.46 10.76
N ARG A 115 12.88 9.38 10.71
CA ARG A 115 12.61 10.81 10.44
C ARG A 115 13.75 11.41 9.61
N ASP A 116 13.38 12.24 8.63
CA ASP A 116 14.30 13.00 7.76
C ASP A 116 15.37 12.13 7.09
N VAL A 117 14.93 10.98 6.50
CA VAL A 117 15.82 10.00 5.90
C VAL A 117 15.89 10.16 4.37
N ASP A 118 17.10 10.29 3.86
CA ASP A 118 17.38 10.24 2.42
C ASP A 118 17.82 8.83 2.01
N LEU A 119 16.89 8.05 1.45
CA LEU A 119 17.23 6.75 0.86
C LEU A 119 17.73 6.89 -0.58
N LYS A 120 17.23 7.91 -1.29
CA LYS A 120 17.46 8.08 -2.72
C LYS A 120 18.94 8.31 -3.03
N THR A 121 19.53 9.38 -2.51
CA THR A 121 20.90 9.80 -2.87
C THR A 121 21.94 8.71 -2.61
N PRO A 122 21.99 8.06 -1.43
CA PRO A 122 23.00 7.02 -1.19
C PRO A 122 22.76 5.75 -2.01
N LEU A 123 21.53 5.37 -2.32
CA LEU A 123 21.25 4.23 -3.17
C LEU A 123 21.63 4.53 -4.63
N GLU A 124 21.36 5.72 -5.16
CA GLU A 124 21.82 6.16 -6.49
C GLU A 124 23.36 6.12 -6.59
N ALA A 125 24.03 6.67 -5.56
CA ALA A 125 25.50 6.66 -5.51
C ALA A 125 26.08 5.24 -5.45
N ALA A 126 25.44 4.33 -4.73
CA ALA A 126 25.90 2.97 -4.54
C ALA A 126 25.67 2.05 -5.75
N THR A 127 24.65 2.30 -6.56
CA THR A 127 24.17 1.40 -7.61
C THR A 127 24.32 1.96 -9.03
N GLY A 128 24.45 3.27 -9.17
CA GLY A 128 24.45 3.97 -10.45
C GLY A 128 23.08 4.02 -11.13
N LEU A 129 22.01 3.57 -10.46
CA LEU A 129 20.67 3.53 -11.01
C LEU A 129 19.82 4.68 -10.44
N PRO A 130 18.91 5.26 -11.24
CA PRO A 130 17.92 6.20 -10.72
C PRO A 130 17.04 5.55 -9.64
N VAL A 131 16.78 6.27 -8.54
CA VAL A 131 15.95 5.79 -7.44
C VAL A 131 14.71 6.67 -7.28
N PHE A 132 13.55 6.05 -7.17
CA PHE A 132 12.27 6.71 -6.95
C PHE A 132 11.66 6.21 -5.64
N VAL A 133 11.38 7.14 -4.72
CA VAL A 133 10.82 6.83 -3.40
C VAL A 133 9.40 7.36 -3.30
N GLU A 134 8.48 6.55 -2.77
CA GLU A 134 7.07 6.90 -2.64
C GLU A 134 6.44 6.30 -1.35
N ASN A 135 5.34 6.89 -0.91
CA ASN A 135 4.51 6.33 0.15
C ASN A 135 3.86 5.00 -0.29
N ALA A 136 3.75 4.04 0.63
CA ALA A 136 3.22 2.70 0.34
C ALA A 136 1.77 2.69 -0.14
N ALA A 137 0.90 3.60 0.35
CA ALA A 137 -0.48 3.70 -0.12
C ALA A 137 -0.56 4.26 -1.54
N ASN A 138 0.29 5.23 -1.87
CA ASN A 138 0.43 5.75 -3.22
C ASN A 138 0.95 4.68 -4.18
N ALA A 139 1.92 3.87 -3.75
CA ALA A 139 2.41 2.72 -4.53
C ALA A 139 1.29 1.71 -4.80
N CYS A 140 0.45 1.39 -3.80
CA CYS A 140 -0.72 0.53 -4.01
C CYS A 140 -1.69 1.10 -5.05
N ALA A 141 -2.00 2.40 -4.99
CA ALA A 141 -2.88 3.03 -5.97
C ALA A 141 -2.31 2.93 -7.40
N LEU A 142 -0.99 3.12 -7.55
CA LEU A 142 -0.30 2.93 -8.83
C LEU A 142 -0.37 1.49 -9.31
N SER A 143 -0.18 0.50 -8.42
CA SER A 143 -0.31 -0.91 -8.77
C SER A 143 -1.68 -1.21 -9.39
N GLU A 144 -2.74 -0.73 -8.77
CA GLU A 144 -4.12 -0.99 -9.20
C GLU A 144 -4.43 -0.45 -10.60
N VAL A 145 -3.95 0.77 -10.91
CA VAL A 145 -4.24 1.41 -12.20
C VAL A 145 -3.26 1.04 -13.32
N TRP A 146 -2.08 0.51 -13.01
CA TRP A 146 -1.08 0.12 -14.01
C TRP A 146 -1.13 -1.36 -14.38
N SER A 147 -1.38 -2.24 -13.42
CA SER A 147 -1.29 -3.69 -13.63
C SER A 147 -2.31 -4.49 -12.85
N GLY A 148 -3.14 -3.82 -12.06
CA GLY A 148 -4.20 -4.43 -11.27
C GLY A 148 -5.51 -4.59 -12.04
N PRO A 149 -6.55 -5.09 -11.36
CA PRO A 149 -7.88 -5.30 -11.96
C PRO A 149 -8.58 -3.99 -12.35
N PHE A 150 -8.03 -2.84 -11.98
CA PHE A 150 -8.55 -1.49 -12.29
C PHE A 150 -7.63 -0.73 -13.24
N ALA A 151 -6.88 -1.45 -14.10
CA ALA A 151 -6.02 -0.82 -15.10
C ALA A 151 -6.79 0.18 -15.96
N GLY A 152 -6.24 1.40 -16.08
CA GLY A 152 -6.83 2.48 -16.85
C GLY A 152 -7.97 3.26 -16.17
N VAL A 153 -8.38 2.89 -14.93
CA VAL A 153 -9.32 3.70 -14.14
C VAL A 153 -8.70 5.05 -13.80
N GLN A 154 -9.46 6.13 -14.05
CA GLN A 154 -8.97 7.50 -13.90
C GLN A 154 -9.10 8.03 -12.46
N ASP A 155 -10.11 7.58 -11.71
CA ASP A 155 -10.43 8.06 -10.38
C ASP A 155 -10.56 6.87 -9.41
N LEU A 156 -9.51 6.64 -8.64
CA LEU A 156 -9.38 5.51 -7.72
C LEU A 156 -8.77 5.95 -6.40
N VAL A 157 -9.24 5.38 -5.30
CA VAL A 157 -8.59 5.48 -3.99
C VAL A 157 -8.17 4.10 -3.51
N ALA A 158 -6.88 3.91 -3.25
CA ALA A 158 -6.39 2.72 -2.55
C ALA A 158 -6.29 3.01 -1.05
N VAL A 159 -7.01 2.23 -0.24
CA VAL A 159 -6.99 2.31 1.22
C VAL A 159 -6.19 1.15 1.77
N THR A 160 -5.02 1.43 2.32
CA THR A 160 -4.17 0.42 2.95
C THR A 160 -4.52 0.31 4.43
N VAL A 161 -4.87 -0.89 4.88
CA VAL A 161 -5.17 -1.20 6.27
C VAL A 161 -4.07 -2.11 6.81
N SER A 162 -3.28 -1.57 7.72
CA SER A 162 -2.17 -2.25 8.38
C SER A 162 -2.05 -1.76 9.83
N GLU A 163 -0.85 -1.45 10.35
CA GLU A 163 -0.66 -0.84 11.66
C GLU A 163 -1.42 0.49 11.80
N GLY A 164 -1.62 1.20 10.70
CA GLY A 164 -2.45 2.40 10.54
C GLY A 164 -3.30 2.30 9.29
N ILE A 165 -3.86 3.44 8.86
CA ILE A 165 -4.60 3.58 7.61
C ILE A 165 -3.89 4.61 6.73
N GLY A 166 -3.51 4.19 5.52
CA GLY A 166 -3.00 5.08 4.48
C GLY A 166 -3.94 5.14 3.28
N THR A 167 -3.95 6.24 2.55
CA THR A 167 -4.72 6.35 1.31
C THR A 167 -3.85 6.88 0.17
N GLY A 168 -3.91 6.20 -0.97
CA GLY A 168 -3.32 6.64 -2.23
C GLY A 168 -4.43 7.06 -3.19
N ILE A 169 -4.34 8.24 -3.79
CA ILE A 169 -5.42 8.82 -4.58
C ILE A 169 -4.97 9.00 -6.02
N ILE A 170 -5.69 8.40 -6.94
CA ILE A 170 -5.61 8.71 -8.38
C ILE A 170 -6.81 9.58 -8.72
N ALA A 171 -6.56 10.73 -9.33
CA ALA A 171 -7.59 11.61 -9.86
C ALA A 171 -7.20 12.03 -11.28
N ASN A 172 -8.13 11.92 -12.23
CA ASN A 172 -7.87 12.16 -13.65
C ASN A 172 -6.63 11.38 -14.17
N GLY A 173 -6.45 10.13 -13.74
CA GLY A 173 -5.33 9.28 -14.12
C GLY A 173 -3.98 9.66 -13.51
N GLN A 174 -3.95 10.62 -12.58
CA GLN A 174 -2.74 11.10 -11.95
C GLN A 174 -2.73 10.88 -10.44
N LEU A 175 -1.58 10.50 -9.90
CA LEU A 175 -1.39 10.36 -8.46
C LEU A 175 -1.38 11.74 -7.78
N VAL A 176 -2.30 11.92 -6.84
CA VAL A 176 -2.43 13.15 -6.03
C VAL A 176 -1.45 13.10 -4.86
N ARG A 177 -0.47 14.00 -4.85
CA ARG A 177 0.56 14.07 -3.80
C ARG A 177 0.43 15.30 -2.91
N GLY A 178 -0.19 16.36 -3.41
CA GLY A 178 -0.16 17.67 -2.77
C GLY A 178 1.24 18.32 -2.83
N PRO A 179 1.37 19.58 -2.40
CA PRO A 179 2.64 20.33 -2.46
C PRO A 179 3.77 19.68 -1.65
N SER A 180 3.46 19.17 -0.44
CA SER A 180 4.42 18.58 0.50
C SER A 180 4.41 17.06 0.54
N GLY A 181 3.73 16.39 -0.40
CA GLY A 181 3.53 14.94 -0.34
C GLY A 181 2.55 14.48 0.74
N ALA A 182 1.74 15.39 1.30
CA ALA A 182 0.81 15.11 2.41
C ALA A 182 -0.63 14.84 1.96
N ALA A 183 -0.92 14.80 0.66
CA ALA A 183 -2.25 14.39 0.20
C ALA A 183 -2.46 12.90 0.52
N GLY A 184 -3.67 12.55 0.93
CA GLY A 184 -3.99 11.17 1.25
C GLY A 184 -3.80 10.78 2.73
N GLU A 185 -3.55 11.73 3.63
CA GLU A 185 -3.45 11.46 5.08
C GLU A 185 -4.84 11.27 5.74
N PHE A 186 -5.78 10.65 5.03
CA PHE A 186 -7.16 10.45 5.50
C PHE A 186 -7.26 9.52 6.72
N GLY A 187 -6.28 8.66 6.97
CA GLY A 187 -6.24 7.90 8.23
C GLY A 187 -6.27 8.75 9.48
N HIS A 188 -5.90 10.03 9.34
CA HIS A 188 -5.85 10.99 10.44
C HIS A 188 -7.03 11.97 10.50
N PHE A 189 -8.03 11.85 9.63
CA PHE A 189 -9.23 12.66 9.83
C PHE A 189 -9.98 12.21 11.10
N CYS A 190 -10.63 13.18 11.79
CA CYS A 190 -11.27 12.95 13.04
C CYS A 190 -12.65 12.26 12.85
N LEU A 191 -12.81 11.02 13.34
CA LEU A 191 -14.12 10.35 13.46
C LEU A 191 -14.82 10.67 14.78
N ASP A 192 -14.05 10.93 15.82
CA ASP A 192 -14.56 11.12 17.18
C ASP A 192 -13.76 12.23 17.89
N PRO A 193 -14.28 13.45 17.99
CA PRO A 193 -13.57 14.57 18.60
C PRO A 193 -13.15 14.33 20.06
N ASP A 194 -13.93 13.50 20.78
CA ASP A 194 -13.66 13.15 22.18
C ASP A 194 -12.86 11.86 22.33
N GLY A 195 -12.43 11.27 21.20
CA GLY A 195 -11.72 10.02 21.14
C GLY A 195 -10.28 10.06 21.64
N ALA A 196 -9.60 8.92 21.57
CA ALA A 196 -8.22 8.75 22.00
C ALA A 196 -7.26 9.66 21.23
N VAL A 197 -6.13 10.02 21.87
CA VAL A 197 -5.05 10.77 21.23
C VAL A 197 -4.33 9.87 20.23
N CYS A 198 -4.15 10.36 19.01
CA CYS A 198 -3.39 9.72 17.96
C CYS A 198 -1.90 10.13 18.03
N ASN A 199 -1.03 9.27 17.50
CA ASN A 199 0.42 9.56 17.39
C ASN A 199 0.72 10.79 16.50
N CYS A 200 -0.22 11.23 15.65
CA CYS A 200 -0.09 12.47 14.89
C CYS A 200 -0.32 13.75 15.73
N GLY A 201 -0.72 13.59 17.00
CA GLY A 201 -1.04 14.69 17.91
C GLY A 201 -2.53 15.10 17.94
N SER A 202 -3.34 14.62 16.99
CA SER A 202 -4.79 14.86 16.95
C SER A 202 -5.57 13.84 17.80
N ARG A 203 -6.90 13.98 17.89
CA ARG A 203 -7.77 13.06 18.60
C ARG A 203 -8.75 12.37 17.64
N GLY A 204 -9.12 11.13 17.97
CA GLY A 204 -10.20 10.39 17.31
C GLY A 204 -9.94 10.10 15.83
N CYS A 205 -8.68 9.98 15.42
CA CYS A 205 -8.32 9.66 14.04
C CYS A 205 -8.91 8.32 13.59
N TRP A 206 -9.32 8.23 12.34
CA TRP A 206 -9.92 7.03 11.75
C TRP A 206 -9.09 5.76 11.98
N GLU A 207 -7.78 5.84 11.84
CA GLU A 207 -6.89 4.69 12.06
C GLU A 207 -6.98 4.10 13.49
N LEU A 208 -7.35 4.89 14.48
CA LEU A 208 -7.52 4.43 15.87
C LEU A 208 -8.71 3.47 16.05
N TYR A 209 -9.60 3.39 15.06
CA TYR A 209 -10.83 2.59 15.09
C TYR A 209 -10.83 1.46 14.06
N ALA A 210 -10.16 1.63 12.91
CA ALA A 210 -10.27 0.73 11.76
C ALA A 210 -8.93 0.15 11.28
N SER A 211 -7.81 0.38 11.97
CA SER A 211 -6.53 -0.28 11.66
C SER A 211 -6.41 -1.66 12.32
N ASN A 212 -5.43 -2.45 11.85
CA ASN A 212 -5.09 -3.74 12.47
C ASN A 212 -4.69 -3.56 13.94
N THR A 213 -3.89 -2.53 14.25
CA THR A 213 -3.50 -2.18 15.63
C THR A 213 -4.70 -1.84 16.50
N ALA A 214 -5.68 -1.13 15.95
CA ALA A 214 -6.92 -0.80 16.67
C ALA A 214 -7.74 -2.05 17.01
N ALA A 215 -7.86 -2.99 16.07
CA ALA A 215 -8.56 -4.25 16.28
C ALA A 215 -7.88 -5.13 17.34
N VAL A 216 -6.55 -5.29 17.27
CA VAL A 216 -5.76 -6.02 18.28
C VAL A 216 -5.93 -5.40 19.66
N ARG A 217 -5.85 -4.09 19.76
CA ARG A 217 -6.07 -3.35 21.02
C ARG A 217 -7.48 -3.57 21.56
N ALA A 218 -8.51 -3.47 20.73
CA ALA A 218 -9.89 -3.66 21.12
C ALA A 218 -10.14 -5.07 21.66
N TYR A 219 -9.59 -6.10 21.03
CA TYR A 219 -9.69 -7.48 21.51
C TYR A 219 -9.04 -7.65 22.87
N ASN A 220 -7.80 -7.20 23.05
CA ASN A 220 -7.05 -7.35 24.30
C ASN A 220 -7.71 -6.58 25.46
N HIS A 221 -8.26 -5.40 25.22
CA HIS A 221 -9.02 -4.65 26.25
C HIS A 221 -10.35 -5.30 26.60
N GLY A 222 -11.10 -5.81 25.62
CA GLY A 222 -12.37 -6.51 25.83
C GLY A 222 -12.19 -7.77 26.70
N THR A 223 -11.14 -8.56 26.46
CA THR A 223 -10.84 -9.76 27.23
C THR A 223 -10.41 -9.44 28.67
N GLN A 224 -9.66 -8.37 28.91
CA GLN A 224 -9.30 -7.93 30.28
C GLN A 224 -10.50 -7.45 31.09
N ALA A 225 -11.44 -6.73 30.48
CA ALA A 225 -12.66 -6.28 31.16
C ALA A 225 -13.53 -7.45 31.63
N HIS A 226 -13.67 -8.51 30.82
CA HIS A 226 -14.40 -9.72 31.18
C HIS A 226 -13.72 -10.51 32.29
N SER A 227 -12.39 -10.52 32.37
CA SER A 227 -11.67 -11.23 33.44
C SER A 227 -11.83 -10.55 34.83
N LYS A 228 -12.03 -9.22 34.84
CA LYS A 228 -12.23 -8.44 36.09
C LYS A 228 -13.67 -8.50 36.62
N SER A 229 -14.66 -8.79 35.78
CA SER A 229 -16.08 -8.80 36.17
C SER A 229 -16.61 -10.14 36.66
N SER A 230 -15.85 -11.22 36.50
CA SER A 230 -16.30 -12.55 36.94
C SER A 230 -16.04 -12.83 38.43
N HIS A 231 -16.90 -12.30 39.31
CA HIS A 231 -16.94 -12.63 40.72
C HIS A 231 -17.60 -14.00 41.02
N ARG A 232 -17.85 -14.84 40.00
CA ARG A 232 -18.38 -16.19 40.19
C ARG A 232 -17.36 -17.24 39.76
N ARG A 233 -17.05 -18.16 40.67
CA ARG A 233 -16.21 -19.36 40.65
C ARG A 233 -16.26 -20.20 39.34
N ARG A 234 -15.85 -19.67 38.20
CA ARG A 234 -15.35 -20.46 37.07
C ARG A 234 -13.87 -20.14 36.95
N LYS A 235 -13.02 -21.16 36.82
CA LYS A 235 -11.60 -20.97 36.51
C LYS A 235 -11.51 -19.96 35.36
N PRO A 236 -10.73 -18.88 35.49
CA PRO A 236 -10.57 -17.95 34.39
C PRO A 236 -10.00 -18.76 33.22
N GLN A 237 -10.79 -18.93 32.16
CA GLN A 237 -10.26 -19.34 30.89
C GLN A 237 -9.28 -18.21 30.53
N ALA A 238 -7.98 -18.49 30.53
CA ALA A 238 -6.96 -17.54 30.17
C ALA A 238 -7.24 -17.18 28.71
N PHE A 239 -7.90 -16.04 28.49
CA PHE A 239 -8.03 -15.46 27.16
C PHE A 239 -6.62 -15.11 26.72
N ALA A 240 -6.09 -15.85 25.75
CA ALA A 240 -4.79 -15.56 25.17
C ALA A 240 -4.82 -14.15 24.58
N SER A 241 -3.94 -13.27 25.07
CA SER A 241 -3.75 -11.97 24.40
C SER A 241 -3.24 -12.22 22.98
N VAL A 242 -3.81 -11.57 22.00
CA VAL A 242 -3.30 -11.61 20.63
C VAL A 242 -2.13 -10.65 20.48
N ARG A 243 -1.09 -11.09 19.77
CA ARG A 243 0.14 -10.31 19.54
C ARG A 243 0.03 -9.42 18.33
N ASP A 244 -0.67 -9.91 17.31
CA ASP A 244 -0.84 -9.21 16.04
C ASP A 244 -2.20 -9.51 15.41
N PHE A 245 -2.43 -8.92 14.27
CA PHE A 245 -3.71 -9.06 13.56
C PHE A 245 -3.92 -10.46 12.99
N GLY A 246 -2.85 -11.15 12.59
CA GLY A 246 -2.89 -12.55 12.14
C GLY A 246 -3.40 -13.51 13.23
N ASP A 247 -2.95 -13.31 14.48
CA ASP A 247 -3.47 -14.04 15.65
C ASP A 247 -4.99 -13.80 15.82
N LEU A 248 -5.43 -12.54 15.69
CA LEU A 248 -6.85 -12.17 15.79
C LEU A 248 -7.70 -12.82 14.68
N LEU A 249 -7.21 -12.80 13.43
CA LEU A 249 -7.87 -13.46 12.31
C LEU A 249 -8.01 -14.96 12.57
N SER A 250 -6.95 -15.61 13.01
CA SER A 250 -6.94 -17.05 13.33
C SER A 250 -7.93 -17.42 14.44
N LEU A 251 -8.14 -16.54 15.43
CA LEU A 251 -9.16 -16.74 16.46
C LEU A 251 -10.56 -16.62 15.88
N ALA A 252 -10.81 -15.62 15.04
CA ALA A 252 -12.10 -15.42 14.39
C ALA A 252 -12.47 -16.60 13.46
N GLU A 253 -11.50 -17.13 12.71
CA GLU A 253 -11.64 -18.32 11.85
C GLU A 253 -12.01 -19.57 12.67
N ARG A 254 -11.50 -19.69 13.91
CA ARG A 254 -11.85 -20.76 14.85
C ARG A 254 -13.17 -20.52 15.61
N GLY A 255 -13.89 -19.46 15.29
CA GLY A 255 -15.20 -19.18 15.88
C GLY A 255 -15.17 -18.41 17.20
N ASP A 256 -14.06 -17.74 17.56
CA ASP A 256 -14.05 -16.85 18.73
C ASP A 256 -15.03 -15.69 18.53
N VAL A 257 -16.06 -15.63 19.38
CA VAL A 257 -17.14 -14.64 19.28
C VAL A 257 -16.62 -13.22 19.51
N THR A 258 -15.66 -13.04 20.41
CA THR A 258 -15.08 -11.72 20.73
C THR A 258 -14.27 -11.22 19.57
N ALA A 259 -13.43 -12.07 18.96
CA ALA A 259 -12.69 -11.74 17.76
C ALA A 259 -13.62 -11.36 16.59
N GLY A 260 -14.69 -12.13 16.41
CA GLY A 260 -15.71 -11.84 15.42
C GLY A 260 -16.34 -10.45 15.58
N LYS A 261 -16.79 -10.11 16.79
CA LYS A 261 -17.38 -8.80 17.10
C LYS A 261 -16.40 -7.64 16.93
N VAL A 262 -15.12 -7.85 17.26
CA VAL A 262 -14.08 -6.84 17.04
C VAL A 262 -13.89 -6.56 15.55
N LEU A 263 -13.85 -7.60 14.72
CA LEU A 263 -13.73 -7.44 13.27
C LEU A 263 -14.97 -6.77 12.66
N GLU A 264 -16.17 -7.11 13.10
CA GLU A 264 -17.40 -6.45 12.66
C GLU A 264 -17.42 -4.95 13.03
N ARG A 265 -16.97 -4.61 14.25
CA ARG A 265 -16.81 -3.22 14.67
C ARG A 265 -15.74 -2.50 13.82
N MET A 266 -14.62 -3.15 13.54
CA MET A 266 -13.59 -2.63 12.62
C MET A 266 -14.19 -2.35 11.24
N GLY A 267 -14.99 -3.29 10.70
CA GLY A 267 -15.69 -3.12 9.42
C GLY A 267 -16.63 -1.91 9.42
N HIS A 268 -17.38 -1.70 10.51
CA HIS A 268 -18.25 -0.52 10.66
C HIS A 268 -17.44 0.79 10.60
N TYR A 269 -16.35 0.91 11.37
CA TYR A 269 -15.52 2.11 11.34
C TYR A 269 -14.76 2.28 10.01
N LEU A 270 -14.39 1.16 9.37
CA LEU A 270 -13.84 1.21 8.03
C LEU A 270 -14.87 1.82 7.06
N GLY A 271 -16.11 1.34 7.11
CA GLY A 271 -17.21 1.88 6.31
C GLY A 271 -17.48 3.37 6.52
N LEU A 272 -17.41 3.85 7.78
CA LEU A 272 -17.55 5.29 8.07
C LEU A 272 -16.49 6.13 7.36
N GLY A 273 -15.22 5.72 7.43
CA GLY A 273 -14.14 6.43 6.75
C GLY A 273 -14.25 6.36 5.24
N LEU A 274 -14.62 5.20 4.69
CA LEU A 274 -14.85 5.07 3.24
C LEU A 274 -16.00 5.95 2.76
N ALA A 275 -17.07 6.10 3.55
CA ALA A 275 -18.16 7.02 3.23
C ALA A 275 -17.67 8.48 3.11
N MET A 276 -16.75 8.91 3.98
CA MET A 276 -16.13 10.25 3.88
C MET A 276 -15.32 10.41 2.60
N LEU A 277 -14.57 9.36 2.21
CA LEU A 277 -13.82 9.38 0.93
C LEU A 277 -14.78 9.44 -0.28
N VAL A 278 -15.87 8.68 -0.25
CA VAL A 278 -16.89 8.71 -1.31
C VAL A 278 -17.52 10.10 -1.42
N ILE A 279 -17.90 10.72 -0.29
CA ILE A 279 -18.51 12.06 -0.28
C ILE A 279 -17.52 13.13 -0.74
N GLY A 280 -16.26 13.06 -0.30
CA GLY A 280 -15.28 14.12 -0.57
C GLY A 280 -14.58 14.02 -1.91
N LEU A 281 -14.42 12.81 -2.46
CA LEU A 281 -13.63 12.58 -3.67
C LEU A 281 -14.43 11.96 -4.83
N ALA A 282 -15.59 11.37 -4.55
CA ALA A 282 -16.45 10.67 -5.53
C ALA A 282 -15.66 9.74 -6.50
N PRO A 283 -14.75 8.87 -6.00
CA PRO A 283 -13.95 8.03 -6.87
C PRO A 283 -14.83 6.96 -7.54
N SER A 284 -14.44 6.52 -8.74
CA SER A 284 -15.09 5.39 -9.41
C SER A 284 -14.89 4.08 -8.63
N VAL A 285 -13.70 3.94 -8.00
CA VAL A 285 -13.31 2.73 -7.27
C VAL A 285 -12.59 3.09 -5.97
N ILE A 286 -12.90 2.35 -4.90
CA ILE A 286 -12.06 2.28 -3.70
C ILE A 286 -11.57 0.84 -3.56
N THR A 287 -10.25 0.63 -3.53
CA THR A 287 -9.64 -0.67 -3.25
C THR A 287 -9.17 -0.75 -1.80
N ILE A 288 -9.40 -1.90 -1.17
CA ILE A 288 -8.95 -2.17 0.20
C ILE A 288 -7.75 -3.11 0.14
N VAL A 289 -6.63 -2.66 0.69
CA VAL A 289 -5.34 -3.38 0.66
C VAL A 289 -4.92 -3.76 2.07
N GLY A 290 -4.51 -5.00 2.28
CA GLY A 290 -3.99 -5.48 3.55
C GLY A 290 -4.64 -6.75 4.05
N GLU A 291 -4.19 -7.26 5.21
CA GLU A 291 -4.67 -8.53 5.76
C GLU A 291 -6.18 -8.52 6.08
N VAL A 292 -6.77 -7.35 6.27
CA VAL A 292 -8.22 -7.18 6.49
C VAL A 292 -9.06 -7.79 5.36
N THR A 293 -8.51 -7.91 4.15
CA THR A 293 -9.20 -8.54 3.02
C THR A 293 -9.43 -10.04 3.21
N ARG A 294 -8.67 -10.72 4.09
CA ARG A 294 -8.88 -12.14 4.43
C ARG A 294 -10.24 -12.40 5.11
N VAL A 295 -10.81 -11.39 5.73
CA VAL A 295 -12.13 -11.46 6.39
C VAL A 295 -13.19 -10.64 5.65
N TRP A 296 -12.93 -10.32 4.38
CA TRP A 296 -13.85 -9.49 3.59
C TRP A 296 -15.25 -10.09 3.46
N ASP A 297 -15.37 -11.39 3.35
CA ASP A 297 -16.65 -12.10 3.31
C ASP A 297 -17.49 -11.84 4.58
N ARG A 298 -16.83 -11.59 5.70
CA ARG A 298 -17.51 -11.26 6.96
C ARG A 298 -17.84 -9.79 7.10
N ILE A 299 -16.89 -8.89 6.76
CA ILE A 299 -17.04 -7.46 7.03
C ILE A 299 -17.48 -6.64 5.83
N GLY A 300 -17.34 -7.16 4.61
CA GLY A 300 -17.58 -6.42 3.38
C GLY A 300 -19.04 -5.91 3.26
N THR A 301 -20.02 -6.71 3.65
CA THR A 301 -21.42 -6.28 3.68
C THR A 301 -21.61 -5.14 4.68
N ILE A 302 -21.03 -5.24 5.89
CA ILE A 302 -21.10 -4.18 6.91
C ILE A 302 -20.52 -2.88 6.36
N VAL A 303 -19.34 -2.97 5.74
CA VAL A 303 -18.66 -1.81 5.11
C VAL A 303 -19.56 -1.17 4.06
N GLN A 304 -20.12 -1.97 3.14
CA GLN A 304 -20.98 -1.49 2.05
C GLN A 304 -22.27 -0.88 2.56
N ASP A 305 -22.89 -1.47 3.60
CA ASP A 305 -24.12 -0.96 4.18
C ASP A 305 -23.91 0.40 4.86
N VAL A 306 -22.81 0.55 5.63
CA VAL A 306 -22.42 1.83 6.23
C VAL A 306 -22.19 2.90 5.17
N VAL A 307 -21.46 2.56 4.10
CA VAL A 307 -21.21 3.51 3.00
C VAL A 307 -22.52 3.89 2.30
N ARG A 308 -23.38 2.92 2.02
CA ARG A 308 -24.71 3.17 1.41
C ARG A 308 -25.58 4.06 2.29
N GLU A 309 -25.55 3.85 3.59
CA GLU A 309 -26.32 4.67 4.55
C GLU A 309 -25.80 6.11 4.60
N ARG A 310 -24.50 6.30 4.65
CA ARG A 310 -23.86 7.59 4.90
C ARG A 310 -23.62 8.42 3.63
N ALA A 311 -23.39 7.77 2.50
CA ALA A 311 -23.11 8.41 1.21
C ALA A 311 -24.24 8.23 0.18
N ARG A 312 -25.51 8.33 0.62
CA ARG A 312 -26.72 8.01 -0.17
C ARG A 312 -26.79 8.66 -1.55
N THR A 313 -26.25 9.86 -1.69
CA THR A 313 -26.28 10.63 -2.94
C THR A 313 -25.10 10.30 -3.88
N HIS A 314 -24.15 9.46 -3.46
CA HIS A 314 -22.88 9.17 -4.15
C HIS A 314 -22.70 7.66 -4.44
N ALA A 315 -23.80 6.96 -4.73
CA ALA A 315 -23.89 5.49 -4.73
C ALA A 315 -23.10 4.77 -5.86
N ALA A 316 -22.38 5.45 -6.72
CA ALA A 316 -21.72 4.84 -7.88
C ALA A 316 -20.31 4.29 -7.60
N THR A 317 -19.72 4.55 -6.43
CA THR A 317 -18.37 4.09 -6.09
C THR A 317 -18.35 2.57 -5.84
N ARG A 318 -17.54 1.84 -6.59
CA ARG A 318 -17.27 0.42 -6.36
C ARG A 318 -16.26 0.25 -5.23
N ILE A 319 -16.59 -0.50 -4.18
CA ILE A 319 -15.66 -0.86 -3.10
C ILE A 319 -15.30 -2.34 -3.26
N ALA A 320 -14.01 -2.65 -3.36
CA ALA A 320 -13.53 -4.00 -3.58
C ALA A 320 -12.24 -4.28 -2.79
N PRO A 321 -12.07 -5.48 -2.23
CA PRO A 321 -10.79 -5.91 -1.69
C PRO A 321 -9.82 -6.11 -2.86
N THR A 322 -8.55 -5.76 -2.66
CA THR A 322 -7.49 -6.14 -3.60
C THR A 322 -7.12 -7.60 -3.44
N ASP A 323 -6.62 -8.20 -4.50
CA ASP A 323 -6.02 -9.52 -4.42
C ASP A 323 -4.60 -9.41 -3.82
N ASN A 324 -4.46 -9.81 -2.56
CA ASN A 324 -3.17 -9.77 -1.86
C ASN A 324 -2.11 -10.70 -2.48
N SER A 325 -2.50 -11.72 -3.26
CA SER A 325 -1.55 -12.58 -3.96
C SER A 325 -0.75 -11.83 -5.02
N LEU A 326 -1.28 -10.71 -5.50
CA LEU A 326 -0.60 -9.84 -6.47
C LEU A 326 0.45 -8.91 -5.82
N ASP A 327 0.55 -8.88 -4.50
CA ASP A 327 1.46 -8.00 -3.73
C ASP A 327 1.46 -6.53 -4.22
N PRO A 328 0.35 -5.81 -4.03
CA PRO A 328 0.17 -4.48 -4.64
C PRO A 328 1.18 -3.44 -4.16
N ARG A 329 1.76 -3.62 -2.94
CA ARG A 329 2.79 -2.72 -2.43
C ARG A 329 4.09 -2.83 -3.23
N VAL A 330 4.51 -4.05 -3.54
CA VAL A 330 5.74 -4.30 -4.32
C VAL A 330 5.52 -4.00 -5.79
N ARG A 331 4.41 -4.45 -6.39
CA ARG A 331 4.06 -4.11 -7.78
C ARG A 331 3.99 -2.60 -7.98
N GLY A 332 3.48 -1.87 -6.99
CA GLY A 332 3.40 -0.42 -7.01
C GLY A 332 4.75 0.27 -7.07
N THR A 333 5.83 -0.33 -6.57
CA THR A 333 7.18 0.23 -6.70
C THR A 333 7.67 0.18 -8.15
N VAL A 334 7.35 -0.88 -8.86
CA VAL A 334 7.65 -1.00 -10.30
C VAL A 334 6.77 -0.04 -11.11
N ALA A 335 5.46 0.02 -10.80
CA ALA A 335 4.52 0.96 -11.42
C ALA A 335 4.94 2.43 -11.22
N LEU A 336 5.52 2.78 -10.07
CA LEU A 336 6.09 4.10 -9.80
C LEU A 336 7.18 4.48 -10.82
N VAL A 337 8.10 3.55 -11.10
CA VAL A 337 9.17 3.75 -12.10
C VAL A 337 8.57 3.91 -13.50
N LEU A 338 7.64 3.04 -13.88
CA LEU A 338 6.95 3.10 -15.16
C LEU A 338 6.21 4.43 -15.33
N GLN A 339 5.47 4.86 -14.31
CA GLN A 339 4.78 6.15 -14.33
C GLN A 339 5.76 7.31 -14.57
N LYS A 340 6.87 7.34 -13.84
CA LYS A 340 7.90 8.40 -14.00
C LYS A 340 8.53 8.42 -15.40
N HIS A 341 8.63 7.26 -16.04
CA HIS A 341 9.21 7.14 -17.37
C HIS A 341 8.22 7.48 -18.49
N PHE A 342 6.96 7.04 -18.38
CA PHE A 342 5.95 7.15 -19.44
C PHE A 342 5.00 8.34 -19.28
N GLN A 343 4.96 8.99 -18.10
CA GLN A 343 4.16 10.21 -17.98
C GLN A 343 4.69 11.30 -18.91
N PRO A 344 3.82 11.94 -19.72
CA PRO A 344 4.21 13.14 -20.45
C PRO A 344 4.77 14.16 -19.45
N ARG A 345 5.96 14.69 -19.71
CA ARG A 345 6.44 15.85 -18.96
C ARG A 345 5.45 16.96 -19.25
N MET A 346 4.60 17.29 -18.29
CA MET A 346 3.87 18.54 -18.37
C MET A 346 4.92 19.65 -18.43
N LEU A 347 4.96 20.36 -19.55
CA LEU A 347 5.75 21.58 -19.70
C LEU A 347 5.27 22.53 -18.60
N SER A 348 6.14 22.77 -17.62
CA SER A 348 5.96 23.73 -16.54
C SER A 348 6.00 25.13 -17.09
#